data_d4278478f3e6bf573e8cba1bda0e55d9
#
_entry.id   d4278478f3e6bf573e8cba1bda0e55d9
#
_cell.length_a   1.000
_cell.length_b   1.000
_cell.length_c   1.000
_cell.angle_alpha   90.00
_cell.angle_beta   90.00
_cell.angle_gamma   90.00
#
_symmetry.space_group_name_H-M   'P 1'
#
loop_
_entity.id
_entity.type
_entity.pdbx_description
1 polymer ?
#
loop_
_entity_poly.entity_id
_entity_poly.type
_entity_poly.pdbx_seq_one_letter_code
_entity_poly.pdbx_strand_id
1 'polypeptide(L)'
;MTIYETIKVAISVKQAAEHYGLKVNRNGMACCPFHNDRHPSMKLNEDYFFCFGCGVKGDVIDFVARSFDLSSYEAAQKLASDFG
;
A
#
# COMPACT_ATOMS: atom_id res chain seq x y z
N MET A 1 9.20 8.69 18.24
CA MET A 1 8.59 8.25 16.99
C MET A 1 8.34 6.74 17.04
N THR A 2 7.15 6.30 16.72
CA THR A 2 6.83 4.87 16.71
C THR A 2 7.35 4.21 15.43
N ILE A 3 7.40 2.88 15.42
CA ILE A 3 7.77 2.14 14.20
C ILE A 3 6.81 2.48 13.05
N TYR A 4 5.54 2.71 13.34
CA TYR A 4 4.54 3.07 12.31
C TYR A 4 4.87 4.41 11.67
N GLU A 5 5.18 5.41 12.46
CA GLU A 5 5.52 6.74 11.97
C GLU A 5 6.81 6.72 11.15
N THR A 6 7.82 6.01 11.63
CA THR A 6 9.10 5.87 10.93
C THR A 6 8.90 5.27 9.54
N ILE A 7 8.08 4.21 9.44
CA ILE A 7 7.81 3.55 8.18
C ILE A 7 7.01 4.45 7.24
N LYS A 8 5.99 5.14 7.74
CA LYS A 8 5.18 6.04 6.91
C LYS A 8 5.99 7.17 6.30
N VAL A 9 6.98 7.68 7.03
CA VAL A 9 7.86 8.74 6.54
C VAL A 9 8.85 8.20 5.50
N ALA A 10 9.35 6.99 5.72
CA ALA A 10 10.42 6.41 4.90
C ALA A 10 9.93 5.75 3.62
N ILE A 11 8.72 5.21 3.61
CA ILE A 11 8.22 4.37 2.52
C ILE A 11 6.86 4.88 2.05
N SER A 12 6.77 5.26 0.75
CA SER A 12 5.50 5.68 0.18
C SER A 12 4.64 4.45 -0.15
N VAL A 13 3.33 4.65 -0.22
CA VAL A 13 2.41 3.57 -0.61
C VAL A 13 2.73 3.09 -2.02
N LYS A 14 3.02 4.01 -2.94
CA LYS A 14 3.38 3.66 -4.30
C LYS A 14 4.64 2.79 -4.35
N GLN A 15 5.65 3.16 -3.57
CA GLN A 15 6.90 2.41 -3.46
C GLN A 15 6.66 0.98 -3.00
N ALA A 16 5.88 0.83 -1.93
CA ALA A 16 5.56 -0.48 -1.39
C ALA A 16 4.77 -1.32 -2.39
N ALA A 17 3.75 -0.73 -3.03
CA ALA A 17 2.93 -1.42 -4.01
C ALA A 17 3.77 -1.96 -5.16
N GLU A 18 4.66 -1.13 -5.70
CA GLU A 18 5.54 -1.53 -6.79
C GLU A 18 6.52 -2.61 -6.36
N HIS A 19 7.06 -2.48 -5.16
CA HIS A 19 7.98 -3.48 -4.60
C HIS A 19 7.34 -4.86 -4.51
N TYR A 20 6.06 -4.91 -4.15
CA TYR A 20 5.33 -6.17 -4.02
C TYR A 20 4.63 -6.60 -5.31
N GLY A 21 4.99 -6.00 -6.44
CA GLY A 21 4.59 -6.49 -7.75
C GLY A 21 3.35 -5.87 -8.35
N LEU A 22 2.76 -4.85 -7.73
CA LEU A 22 1.61 -4.17 -8.29
C LEU A 22 2.06 -3.21 -9.39
N LYS A 23 1.42 -3.29 -10.56
CA LYS A 23 1.73 -2.40 -11.67
C LYS A 23 1.00 -1.08 -11.50
N VAL A 24 1.76 -0.03 -11.26
CA VAL A 24 1.23 1.33 -11.09
C VAL A 24 1.53 2.12 -12.36
N ASN A 25 0.50 2.70 -12.98
CA ASN A 25 0.71 3.46 -14.20
C ASN A 25 1.26 4.86 -13.89
N ARG A 26 1.56 5.64 -14.95
CA ARG A 26 2.16 6.96 -14.79
C ARG A 26 1.29 7.95 -14.03
N ASN A 27 -0.02 7.70 -13.98
CA ASN A 27 -0.97 8.54 -13.24
C ASN A 27 -1.09 8.15 -11.78
N GLY A 28 -0.33 7.16 -11.32
CA GLY A 28 -0.41 6.67 -9.95
C GLY A 28 -1.61 5.78 -9.71
N MET A 29 -2.17 5.19 -10.76
CA MET A 29 -3.35 4.33 -10.66
C MET A 29 -2.98 2.88 -10.91
N ALA A 30 -3.71 1.98 -10.28
CA ALA A 30 -3.52 0.53 -10.44
C ALA A 30 -4.85 -0.19 -10.29
N CYS A 31 -4.89 -1.43 -10.77
CA CYS A 31 -6.02 -2.31 -10.47
C CYS A 31 -5.97 -2.68 -9.00
N CYS A 32 -7.11 -2.54 -8.32
CA CYS A 32 -7.16 -2.80 -6.88
C CYS A 32 -6.99 -4.30 -6.61
N PRO A 33 -6.03 -4.70 -5.77
CA PRO A 33 -5.82 -6.12 -5.46
C PRO A 33 -6.83 -6.67 -4.45
N PHE A 34 -7.68 -5.80 -3.88
CA PHE A 34 -8.60 -6.18 -2.80
C PHE A 34 -10.01 -6.51 -3.29
N HIS A 35 -10.26 -6.42 -4.61
CA HIS A 35 -11.49 -6.88 -5.23
C HIS A 35 -11.20 -7.27 -6.68
N ASN A 36 -12.17 -7.88 -7.35
CA ASN A 36 -12.01 -8.31 -8.74
C ASN A 36 -12.12 -7.08 -9.65
N ASP A 37 -10.99 -6.50 -10.01
CA ASP A 37 -10.90 -5.24 -10.72
C ASP A 37 -10.27 -5.44 -12.10
N ARG A 38 -10.91 -4.90 -13.15
CA ARG A 38 -10.44 -5.00 -14.53
C ARG A 38 -9.89 -3.67 -15.05
N HIS A 39 -10.09 -2.60 -14.30
CA HIS A 39 -9.67 -1.26 -14.67
C HIS A 39 -8.90 -0.62 -13.53
N PRO A 40 -7.91 0.24 -13.84
CA PRO A 40 -7.21 0.96 -12.76
C PRO A 40 -8.19 1.85 -12.00
N SER A 41 -8.60 1.43 -10.82
CA SER A 41 -9.55 2.15 -9.98
C SER A 41 -8.95 2.56 -8.63
N MET A 42 -7.72 2.15 -8.33
CA MET A 42 -7.07 2.50 -7.08
C MET A 42 -6.00 3.56 -7.31
N LYS A 43 -6.10 4.67 -6.56
CA LYS A 43 -5.08 5.72 -6.57
C LYS A 43 -4.05 5.44 -5.48
N LEU A 44 -2.79 5.49 -5.87
CA LEU A 44 -1.66 5.30 -4.95
C LEU A 44 -0.91 6.62 -4.82
N ASN A 45 -1.01 7.24 -3.66
CA ASN A 45 -0.30 8.48 -3.36
C ASN A 45 0.93 8.16 -2.51
N GLU A 46 1.65 9.18 -2.09
CA GLU A 46 2.79 8.99 -1.20
C GLU A 46 2.34 8.51 0.18
N ASP A 47 1.30 9.14 0.71
CA ASP A 47 0.87 8.93 2.09
C ASP A 47 -0.30 7.96 2.25
N TYR A 48 -1.09 7.75 1.18
CA TYR A 48 -2.28 6.93 1.30
C TYR A 48 -2.68 6.32 -0.05
N PHE A 49 -3.54 5.32 0.01
CA PHE A 49 -4.19 4.76 -1.17
C PHE A 49 -5.70 4.87 -1.00
N PHE A 50 -6.39 4.93 -2.12
CA PHE A 50 -7.86 4.95 -2.15
C PHE A 50 -8.35 4.24 -3.40
N CYS A 51 -9.30 3.31 -3.24
CA CYS A 51 -9.92 2.63 -4.37
C CYS A 51 -11.30 3.21 -4.64
N PHE A 52 -11.47 3.78 -5.81
CA PHE A 52 -12.76 4.34 -6.21
C PHE A 52 -13.79 3.26 -6.52
N GLY A 53 -13.35 2.02 -6.76
CA GLY A 53 -14.24 0.90 -7.05
C GLY A 53 -14.88 0.28 -5.82
N CYS A 54 -14.12 0.10 -4.75
CA CYS A 54 -14.62 -0.57 -3.53
C CYS A 54 -14.53 0.27 -2.27
N GLY A 55 -13.93 1.46 -2.35
CA GLY A 55 -13.84 2.38 -1.22
C GLY A 55 -12.76 2.07 -0.19
N VAL A 56 -11.96 1.04 -0.39
CA VAL A 56 -10.88 0.72 0.54
C VAL A 56 -9.84 1.85 0.52
N LYS A 57 -9.33 2.19 1.69
CA LYS A 57 -8.34 3.26 1.83
C LYS A 57 -7.44 2.99 3.03
N GLY A 58 -6.31 3.68 3.08
CA GLY A 58 -5.40 3.56 4.20
C GLY A 58 -4.01 4.07 3.87
N ASP A 59 -3.08 3.85 4.79
CA ASP A 59 -1.67 4.19 4.61
C ASP A 59 -0.87 2.98 4.09
N VAL A 60 0.46 3.12 4.05
CA VAL A 60 1.34 2.05 3.57
C VAL A 60 1.22 0.79 4.43
N ILE A 61 1.04 0.96 5.73
CA ILE A 61 0.91 -0.18 6.65
C ILE A 61 -0.41 -0.90 6.41
N ASP A 62 -1.50 -0.15 6.24
CA ASP A 62 -2.81 -0.73 5.90
C ASP A 62 -2.75 -1.49 4.58
N PHE A 63 -2.03 -0.96 3.61
CA PHE A 63 -1.87 -1.60 2.30
C PHE A 63 -1.22 -2.97 2.44
N VAL A 64 -0.11 -3.04 3.17
CA VAL A 64 0.63 -4.30 3.36
C VAL A 64 -0.16 -5.27 4.24
N ALA A 65 -0.80 -4.77 5.29
CA ALA A 65 -1.62 -5.59 6.17
C ALA A 65 -2.73 -6.29 5.39
N ARG A 66 -3.42 -5.56 4.52
CA ARG A 66 -4.48 -6.14 3.68
C ARG A 66 -3.93 -7.09 2.62
N SER A 67 -2.80 -6.72 2.01
CA SER A 67 -2.22 -7.50 0.91
C SER A 67 -1.75 -8.88 1.36
N PHE A 68 -1.25 -8.99 2.58
CA PHE A 68 -0.66 -10.23 3.10
C PHE A 68 -1.41 -10.82 4.29
N ASP A 69 -2.58 -10.26 4.61
CA ASP A 69 -3.40 -10.71 5.73
C ASP A 69 -2.61 -10.71 7.05
N LEU A 70 -2.01 -9.57 7.35
CA LEU A 70 -1.19 -9.37 8.53
C LEU A 70 -1.83 -8.35 9.46
N SER A 71 -1.42 -8.39 10.74
CA SER A 71 -1.75 -7.30 11.65
C SER A 71 -0.95 -6.06 11.27
N SER A 72 -1.33 -4.90 11.80
CA SER A 72 -0.59 -3.65 11.56
C SER A 72 0.86 -3.78 11.99
N TYR A 73 1.12 -4.38 13.13
CA TYR A 73 2.48 -4.55 13.65
C TYR A 73 3.30 -5.47 12.74
N GLU A 74 2.72 -6.58 12.31
CA GLU A 74 3.38 -7.52 11.40
C GLU A 74 3.68 -6.87 10.05
N ALA A 75 2.74 -6.05 9.55
CA ALA A 75 2.93 -5.31 8.31
C ALA A 75 4.08 -4.30 8.43
N ALA A 76 4.16 -3.58 9.56
CA ALA A 76 5.24 -2.64 9.82
C ALA A 76 6.59 -3.36 9.88
N GLN A 77 6.65 -4.51 10.54
CA GLN A 77 7.87 -5.32 10.61
C GLN A 77 8.29 -5.81 9.23
N LYS A 78 7.34 -6.26 8.42
CA LYS A 78 7.62 -6.71 7.05
C LYS A 78 8.20 -5.58 6.21
N LEU A 79 7.61 -4.39 6.27
CA LEU A 79 8.10 -3.22 5.54
C LEU A 79 9.52 -2.84 5.99
N ALA A 80 9.76 -2.85 7.29
CA ALA A 80 11.09 -2.55 7.83
C ALA A 80 12.11 -3.56 7.33
N SER A 81 11.76 -4.83 7.28
CA SER A 81 12.64 -5.89 6.81
C SER A 81 12.90 -5.80 5.31
N ASP A 82 11.86 -5.56 4.52
CA ASP A 82 11.97 -5.58 3.05
C ASP A 82 12.64 -4.31 2.50
N PHE A 83 12.53 -3.19 3.17
CA PHE A 83 13.07 -1.91 2.71
C PHE A 83 14.28 -1.43 3.54
N GLY A 84 14.49 -2.01 4.66
CA GLY A 84 15.54 -1.60 5.57
C GLY A 84 16.81 -2.33 5.44
#